data_5804cf587f2eb789641e6246e4ce3d5a
#
_entry.id   5804cf587f2eb789641e6246e4ce3d5a
#
_cell.length_a   1.000
_cell.length_b   1.000
_cell.length_c   1.000
_cell.angle_alpha   90.00
_cell.angle_beta   90.00
_cell.angle_gamma   90.00
#
_symmetry.space_group_name_H-M   'P 1'
#
loop_
_entity.id
_entity.type
_entity.pdbx_description
1 polymer ?
#
loop_
_entity_poly.entity_id
_entity_poly.type
_entity_poly.pdbx_seq_one_letter_code
_entity_poly.pdbx_strand_id
1 'polypeptide(L)'
;AAGGSGNRLDVWNMYNRVAVASTCRDSDNTWAYTTATIRSSNNNTANRITCVCGLNEDAVSVIAQGASNNSAAANVARITGIGLDSTSVISGFPGHVEAGNTQPLATATAHYAGLTGLGSHFFQWLEYSAATGTTTWYGDNAAPTLTQNGIQMNWLM
;
A
#
# COMPACT_ATOMS: atom_id res chain seq x y z
N ALA A 1 9.27 15.33 -20.07
CA ALA A 1 10.50 15.12 -19.32
C ALA A 1 10.12 14.96 -17.85
N ALA A 2 10.40 13.81 -17.29
CA ALA A 2 10.25 13.62 -15.86
C ALA A 2 11.22 14.57 -15.15
N GLY A 3 10.68 15.50 -14.37
CA GLY A 3 11.46 16.42 -13.60
C GLY A 3 12.19 15.72 -12.47
N GLY A 4 13.31 15.09 -12.80
CA GLY A 4 14.25 14.63 -11.82
C GLY A 4 15.09 15.82 -11.31
N SER A 5 15.34 15.85 -10.02
CA SER A 5 16.29 16.79 -9.43
C SER A 5 17.69 16.55 -10.02
N GLY A 6 18.21 17.56 -10.69
CA GLY A 6 19.48 17.49 -11.41
C GLY A 6 19.32 16.95 -12.84
N ASN A 7 20.07 17.46 -13.78
CA ASN A 7 20.06 17.18 -15.22
C ASN A 7 20.27 15.68 -15.58
N ARG A 8 19.39 14.82 -15.09
CA ARG A 8 19.41 13.38 -15.33
C ARG A 8 18.46 13.05 -16.47
N LEU A 9 18.97 12.47 -17.52
CA LEU A 9 18.20 11.88 -18.61
C LEU A 9 18.16 10.36 -18.38
N ASP A 10 16.99 9.86 -18.08
CA ASP A 10 16.76 8.41 -17.99
C ASP A 10 16.27 7.93 -19.37
N VAL A 11 16.95 6.94 -19.92
CA VAL A 11 16.64 6.36 -21.24
C VAL A 11 16.13 4.94 -21.02
N TRP A 12 14.93 4.68 -21.49
CA TRP A 12 14.32 3.34 -21.51
C TRP A 12 14.52 2.69 -22.87
N ASN A 13 14.83 1.40 -22.84
CA ASN A 13 15.00 0.64 -24.06
C ASN A 13 14.43 -0.78 -23.86
N MET A 14 13.63 -1.24 -24.81
CA MET A 14 12.93 -2.51 -24.75
C MET A 14 13.86 -3.74 -24.73
N TYR A 15 15.14 -3.59 -25.04
CA TYR A 15 16.09 -4.69 -25.14
C TYR A 15 16.96 -4.90 -23.90
N ASN A 16 16.92 -3.96 -22.98
CA ASN A 16 17.78 -4.02 -21.78
C ASN A 16 16.94 -3.74 -20.51
N ARG A 17 15.94 -4.56 -20.29
CA ARG A 17 15.03 -4.43 -19.15
C ARG A 17 15.63 -5.09 -17.91
N VAL A 18 15.58 -4.40 -16.80
CA VAL A 18 16.05 -4.90 -15.50
C VAL A 18 14.87 -4.97 -14.56
N ALA A 19 14.69 -6.13 -13.91
CA ALA A 19 13.70 -6.27 -12.86
C ALA A 19 14.12 -5.45 -11.62
N VAL A 20 13.22 -4.61 -11.15
CA VAL A 20 13.41 -3.76 -9.98
C VAL A 20 12.37 -4.11 -8.94
N ALA A 21 12.78 -4.16 -7.67
CA ALA A 21 11.90 -4.33 -6.54
C ALA A 21 12.04 -3.13 -5.60
N SER A 22 10.91 -2.65 -5.08
CA SER A 22 10.87 -1.63 -4.04
C SER A 22 9.91 -2.02 -2.93
N THR A 23 10.24 -1.60 -1.72
CA THR A 23 9.41 -1.80 -0.53
C THR A 23 9.35 -0.50 0.26
N CYS A 24 8.15 -0.17 0.75
CA CYS A 24 7.94 0.93 1.69
C CYS A 24 7.19 0.39 2.91
N ARG A 25 7.65 0.77 4.10
CA ARG A 25 7.04 0.43 5.39
C ARG A 25 6.87 1.70 6.20
N ASP A 26 5.89 1.70 7.10
CA ASP A 26 5.78 2.75 8.10
C ASP A 26 6.68 2.42 9.29
N SER A 27 7.40 3.41 9.81
CA SER A 27 8.30 3.25 10.95
C SER A 27 7.56 3.25 12.30
N ASP A 28 6.30 3.65 12.31
CA ASP A 28 5.48 3.57 13.52
C ASP A 28 5.08 2.13 13.79
N ASN A 29 5.26 1.67 15.01
CA ASN A 29 4.91 0.31 15.39
C ASN A 29 3.40 0.06 15.29
N THR A 30 2.60 1.04 15.73
CA THR A 30 1.12 0.94 15.69
C THR A 30 0.49 2.32 15.60
N TRP A 31 -0.71 2.38 15.01
CA TRP A 31 -1.56 3.58 15.01
C TRP A 31 -3.03 3.21 15.08
N ALA A 32 -3.85 4.13 15.53
CA ALA A 32 -5.30 3.95 15.63
C ALA A 32 -6.04 4.62 14.47
N TYR A 33 -7.13 3.99 14.01
CA TYR A 33 -8.02 4.58 13.04
C TYR A 33 -9.49 4.20 13.32
N THR A 34 -10.39 5.20 13.31
CA THR A 34 -11.78 5.06 13.74
C THR A 34 -12.79 5.64 12.75
N THR A 35 -12.38 5.99 11.54
CA THR A 35 -13.23 6.67 10.57
C THR A 35 -13.50 5.79 9.36
N ALA A 36 -14.76 5.72 8.93
CA ALA A 36 -15.20 4.90 7.80
C ALA A 36 -14.89 5.58 6.44
N THR A 37 -13.63 5.92 6.23
CA THR A 37 -13.12 6.47 4.96
C THR A 37 -11.82 5.80 4.58
N ILE A 38 -11.53 5.77 3.27
CA ILE A 38 -10.23 5.31 2.77
C ILE A 38 -9.24 6.48 2.88
N ARG A 39 -8.04 6.18 3.40
CA ARG A 39 -6.94 7.15 3.48
C ARG A 39 -5.59 6.47 3.26
N SER A 40 -4.55 7.27 3.13
CA SER A 40 -3.16 6.79 3.24
C SER A 40 -2.94 6.12 4.58
N SER A 41 -2.28 4.97 4.58
CA SER A 41 -1.94 4.22 5.79
C SER A 41 -1.20 5.12 6.78
N ASN A 42 -1.60 5.07 8.05
CA ASN A 42 -1.11 5.95 9.13
C ASN A 42 -1.30 7.47 8.84
N ASN A 43 -2.26 7.84 7.99
CA ASN A 43 -2.41 9.21 7.49
C ASN A 43 -1.12 9.81 6.89
N ASN A 44 -0.22 8.95 6.43
CA ASN A 44 1.10 9.30 5.95
C ASN A 44 1.20 9.10 4.43
N THR A 45 1.26 10.18 3.68
CA THR A 45 1.41 10.12 2.22
C THR A 45 2.80 9.66 1.76
N ALA A 46 3.78 9.54 2.66
CA ALA A 46 5.08 8.96 2.36
C ALA A 46 5.05 7.42 2.30
N ASN A 47 3.98 6.78 2.82
CA ASN A 47 3.77 5.33 2.73
C ASN A 47 3.40 4.90 1.31
N ARG A 48 4.31 5.14 0.36
CA ARG A 48 4.14 4.89 -1.07
C ARG A 48 5.43 4.51 -1.76
N ILE A 49 5.29 3.88 -2.90
CA ILE A 49 6.38 3.64 -3.85
C ILE A 49 6.16 4.53 -5.05
N THR A 50 7.17 5.28 -5.45
CA THR A 50 7.16 6.09 -6.66
C THR A 50 8.00 5.42 -7.73
N CYS A 51 7.48 5.34 -8.96
CA CYS A 51 8.16 4.79 -10.11
C CYS A 51 8.04 5.73 -11.32
N VAL A 52 8.90 5.53 -12.29
CA VAL A 52 8.79 6.15 -13.60
C VAL A 52 8.67 5.04 -14.64
N CYS A 53 7.59 5.05 -15.40
CA CYS A 53 7.34 4.09 -16.48
C CYS A 53 7.68 4.74 -17.83
N GLY A 54 8.72 4.23 -18.46
CA GLY A 54 9.17 4.71 -19.76
C GLY A 54 8.58 3.94 -20.95
N LEU A 55 8.00 2.77 -20.70
CA LEU A 55 7.34 1.92 -21.70
C LEU A 55 5.97 1.49 -21.15
N ASN A 56 4.91 1.67 -21.94
CA ASN A 56 3.56 1.27 -21.56
C ASN A 56 3.22 -0.17 -21.99
N GLU A 57 4.20 -1.05 -21.93
CA GLU A 57 4.07 -2.46 -22.29
C GLU A 57 4.25 -3.37 -21.08
N ASP A 58 4.85 -2.86 -20.03
CA ASP A 58 5.20 -3.63 -18.84
C ASP A 58 4.17 -3.42 -17.73
N ALA A 59 3.54 -4.49 -17.33
CA ALA A 59 2.70 -4.47 -16.15
C ALA A 59 3.56 -4.39 -14.88
N VAL A 60 3.11 -3.58 -13.95
CA VAL A 60 3.66 -3.57 -12.59
C VAL A 60 2.85 -4.52 -11.71
N SER A 61 3.52 -5.13 -10.75
CA SER A 61 2.87 -5.95 -9.72
C SER A 61 3.13 -5.32 -8.35
N VAL A 62 2.05 -5.00 -7.64
CA VAL A 62 2.13 -4.37 -6.33
C VAL A 62 1.31 -5.16 -5.33
N ILE A 63 1.88 -5.37 -4.16
CA ILE A 63 1.24 -6.04 -3.03
C ILE A 63 1.32 -5.08 -1.84
N ALA A 64 0.20 -4.88 -1.15
CA ALA A 64 0.18 -4.20 0.13
C ALA A 64 -0.38 -5.13 1.20
N GLN A 65 0.31 -5.22 2.32
CA GLN A 65 -0.08 -6.02 3.47
C GLN A 65 -0.33 -5.11 4.66
N GLY A 66 -1.46 -5.31 5.34
CA GLY A 66 -1.81 -4.61 6.56
C GLY A 66 -2.35 -5.56 7.61
N ALA A 67 -1.72 -5.61 8.77
CA ALA A 67 -2.22 -6.32 9.93
C ALA A 67 -2.97 -5.34 10.84
N SER A 68 -4.08 -5.77 11.39
CA SER A 68 -4.90 -4.95 12.27
C SER A 68 -5.72 -5.79 13.24
N ASN A 69 -6.11 -5.19 14.35
CA ASN A 69 -7.17 -5.67 15.23
C ASN A 69 -8.22 -4.57 15.43
N ASN A 70 -9.35 -4.89 16.06
CA ASN A 70 -10.38 -3.90 16.41
C ASN A 70 -10.95 -4.21 17.79
N SER A 71 -11.31 -3.17 18.54
CA SER A 71 -11.82 -3.29 19.90
C SER A 71 -13.32 -3.58 19.98
N ALA A 72 -14.06 -3.55 18.87
CA ALA A 72 -15.49 -3.81 18.86
C ALA A 72 -15.81 -5.29 19.08
N ALA A 73 -16.95 -5.55 19.73
CA ALA A 73 -17.48 -6.91 19.88
C ALA A 73 -18.26 -7.42 18.65
N ALA A 74 -18.58 -6.55 17.69
CA ALA A 74 -19.26 -6.88 16.45
C ALA A 74 -18.26 -7.04 15.29
N ASN A 75 -18.69 -7.68 14.21
CA ASN A 75 -17.91 -7.75 12.99
C ASN A 75 -17.63 -6.36 12.44
N VAL A 76 -16.37 -6.06 12.18
CA VAL A 76 -15.91 -4.76 11.70
C VAL A 76 -14.99 -4.95 10.50
N ALA A 77 -15.39 -4.34 9.40
CA ALA A 77 -14.60 -4.35 8.17
C ALA A 77 -13.31 -3.53 8.35
N ARG A 78 -12.19 -4.15 8.01
CA ARG A 78 -10.86 -3.55 7.96
C ARG A 78 -10.25 -3.87 6.61
N ILE A 79 -9.83 -2.85 5.87
CA ILE A 79 -9.41 -3.02 4.49
C ILE A 79 -8.01 -2.43 4.32
N THR A 80 -7.15 -3.19 3.68
CA THR A 80 -5.89 -2.72 3.11
C THR A 80 -6.08 -2.54 1.61
N GLY A 81 -5.57 -1.47 1.04
CA GLY A 81 -5.71 -1.15 -0.36
C GLY A 81 -4.43 -0.59 -0.99
N ILE A 82 -4.47 -0.48 -2.30
CA ILE A 82 -3.42 0.15 -3.10
C ILE A 82 -4.09 1.22 -3.95
N GLY A 83 -3.59 2.44 -3.90
CA GLY A 83 -4.03 3.55 -4.76
C GLY A 83 -2.98 3.85 -5.82
N LEU A 84 -3.31 3.70 -7.09
CA LEU A 84 -2.49 4.22 -8.18
C LEU A 84 -2.81 5.71 -8.36
N ASP A 85 -1.81 6.55 -8.18
CA ASP A 85 -1.90 8.02 -8.25
C ASP A 85 -3.01 8.62 -7.38
N SER A 86 -3.38 7.92 -6.31
CA SER A 86 -4.46 8.31 -5.41
C SER A 86 -4.15 7.97 -3.95
N THR A 87 -4.52 8.88 -3.05
CA THR A 87 -4.41 8.71 -1.60
C THR A 87 -5.72 8.28 -0.93
N SER A 88 -6.79 8.11 -1.71
CA SER A 88 -8.14 7.84 -1.20
C SER A 88 -9.00 6.92 -2.07
N VAL A 89 -8.48 6.48 -3.22
CA VAL A 89 -9.20 5.58 -4.13
C VAL A 89 -8.38 4.31 -4.30
N ILE A 90 -9.01 3.16 -4.05
CA ILE A 90 -8.38 1.85 -4.24
C ILE A 90 -8.38 1.48 -5.71
N SER A 91 -7.21 1.08 -6.18
CA SER A 91 -6.97 0.48 -7.50
C SER A 91 -6.63 -1.01 -7.31
N GLY A 92 -7.21 -1.87 -8.12
CA GLY A 92 -7.02 -3.33 -8.00
C GLY A 92 -7.88 -3.98 -6.92
N PHE A 93 -7.42 -5.10 -6.38
CA PHE A 93 -8.15 -5.91 -5.41
C PHE A 93 -7.75 -5.53 -3.97
N PRO A 94 -8.67 -5.01 -3.14
CA PRO A 94 -8.39 -4.76 -1.74
C PRO A 94 -8.28 -6.06 -0.95
N GLY A 95 -7.45 -6.04 0.08
CA GLY A 95 -7.47 -7.04 1.13
C GLY A 95 -8.53 -6.67 2.16
N HIS A 96 -9.38 -7.61 2.53
CA HIS A 96 -10.48 -7.42 3.47
C HIS A 96 -10.39 -8.42 4.62
N VAL A 97 -10.58 -7.94 5.83
CA VAL A 97 -10.74 -8.74 7.03
C VAL A 97 -12.00 -8.29 7.75
N GLU A 98 -12.81 -9.26 8.09
CA GLU A 98 -13.96 -9.08 8.96
C GLU A 98 -13.98 -10.24 9.96
N ALA A 99 -13.94 -9.95 11.24
CA ALA A 99 -13.92 -10.95 12.28
C ALA A 99 -14.92 -10.59 13.38
N GLY A 100 -15.59 -11.61 13.91
CA GLY A 100 -16.53 -11.47 15.04
C GLY A 100 -15.83 -11.56 16.40
N ASN A 101 -16.47 -11.04 17.41
CA ASN A 101 -16.12 -11.11 18.85
C ASN A 101 -14.65 -10.98 19.21
N THR A 102 -14.29 -9.85 19.86
CA THR A 102 -12.91 -9.56 20.26
C THR A 102 -11.95 -9.77 19.10
N GLN A 103 -11.94 -8.85 18.17
CA GLN A 103 -11.29 -8.88 16.87
C GLN A 103 -9.80 -9.25 16.97
N PRO A 104 -9.41 -10.50 16.70
CA PRO A 104 -8.00 -10.89 16.77
C PRO A 104 -7.18 -10.12 15.74
N LEU A 105 -5.88 -10.09 15.96
CA LEU A 105 -4.94 -9.64 14.95
C LEU A 105 -5.11 -10.48 13.69
N ALA A 106 -5.39 -9.84 12.57
CA ALA A 106 -5.51 -10.48 11.28
C ALA A 106 -4.84 -9.63 10.20
N THR A 107 -4.36 -10.29 9.17
CA THR A 107 -3.65 -9.66 8.06
C THR A 107 -4.50 -9.66 6.82
N ALA A 108 -4.66 -8.50 6.20
CA ALA A 108 -5.26 -8.31 4.89
C ALA A 108 -4.17 -8.06 3.86
N THR A 109 -4.33 -8.61 2.65
CA THR A 109 -3.39 -8.43 1.55
C THR A 109 -4.13 -7.92 0.32
N ALA A 110 -3.72 -6.77 -0.17
CA ALA A 110 -4.22 -6.16 -1.40
C ALA A 110 -3.27 -6.41 -2.56
N HIS A 111 -3.82 -6.49 -3.77
CA HIS A 111 -3.07 -6.73 -4.99
C HIS A 111 -3.45 -5.74 -6.09
N TYR A 112 -2.45 -5.25 -6.78
CA TYR A 112 -2.59 -4.55 -8.05
C TYR A 112 -1.68 -5.18 -9.08
N ALA A 113 -2.20 -5.42 -10.28
CA ALA A 113 -1.41 -5.82 -11.45
C ALA A 113 -1.99 -5.12 -12.68
N GLY A 114 -1.17 -4.38 -13.41
CA GLY A 114 -1.63 -3.65 -14.59
C GLY A 114 -0.61 -2.67 -15.14
N LEU A 115 -1.01 -2.02 -16.23
CA LEU A 115 -0.24 -0.94 -16.83
C LEU A 115 -0.52 0.37 -16.08
N THR A 116 0.52 1.16 -15.85
CA THR A 116 0.37 2.48 -15.22
C THR A 116 0.21 3.62 -16.22
N GLY A 117 0.59 3.38 -17.47
CA GLY A 117 0.81 4.44 -18.44
C GLY A 117 2.25 4.94 -18.44
N LEU A 118 2.55 5.88 -19.30
CA LEU A 118 3.87 6.52 -19.37
C LEU A 118 3.96 7.65 -18.36
N GLY A 119 5.09 7.77 -17.70
CA GLY A 119 5.37 8.90 -16.81
C GLY A 119 5.72 8.51 -15.39
N SER A 120 5.61 9.49 -14.50
CA SER A 120 5.84 9.31 -13.07
C SER A 120 4.52 8.94 -12.40
N HIS A 121 4.54 7.83 -11.67
CA HIS A 121 3.41 7.28 -10.94
C HIS A 121 3.79 6.98 -9.50
N PHE A 122 2.78 6.90 -8.63
CA PHE A 122 2.99 6.39 -7.30
C PHE A 122 1.92 5.37 -6.91
N PHE A 123 2.32 4.42 -6.08
CA PHE A 123 1.43 3.44 -5.46
C PHE A 123 1.37 3.72 -3.97
N GLN A 124 0.21 4.20 -3.52
CA GLN A 124 -0.04 4.53 -2.12
C GLN A 124 -0.55 3.30 -1.37
N TRP A 125 0.04 2.99 -0.23
CA TRP A 125 -0.57 2.07 0.72
C TRP A 125 -1.77 2.75 1.40
N LEU A 126 -2.94 2.12 1.29
CA LEU A 126 -4.22 2.64 1.79
C LEU A 126 -4.77 1.76 2.90
N GLU A 127 -5.50 2.39 3.81
CA GLU A 127 -6.24 1.73 4.89
C GLU A 127 -7.69 2.23 4.97
N TYR A 128 -8.56 1.37 5.49
CA TYR A 128 -9.94 1.71 5.86
C TYR A 128 -10.29 1.01 7.15
N SER A 129 -11.02 1.70 8.02
CA SER A 129 -11.61 1.14 9.23
C SER A 129 -13.08 1.51 9.28
N ALA A 130 -13.95 0.58 9.64
CA ALA A 130 -15.31 0.95 9.97
C ALA A 130 -15.33 1.87 11.21
N ALA A 131 -16.37 2.71 11.33
CA ALA A 131 -16.50 3.69 12.42
C ALA A 131 -16.92 3.06 13.78
N THR A 132 -16.88 1.72 13.88
CA THR A 132 -17.26 0.98 15.09
C THR A 132 -16.02 0.45 15.80
N GLY A 133 -15.86 0.83 17.06
CA GLY A 133 -14.67 0.51 17.83
C GLY A 133 -13.43 1.26 17.36
N THR A 134 -12.28 0.88 17.89
CA THR A 134 -10.98 1.41 17.46
C THR A 134 -10.21 0.32 16.73
N THR A 135 -9.88 0.55 15.47
CA THR A 135 -8.96 -0.30 14.73
C THR A 135 -7.54 0.14 15.07
N THR A 136 -6.74 -0.80 15.55
CA THR A 136 -5.30 -0.65 15.70
C THR A 136 -4.63 -1.33 14.52
N TRP A 137 -3.91 -0.56 13.73
CA TRP A 137 -3.06 -1.03 12.66
C TRP A 137 -1.64 -1.23 13.16
N TYR A 138 -0.91 -2.12 12.52
CA TYR A 138 0.46 -2.48 12.87
C TYR A 138 1.38 -2.16 11.68
N GLY A 139 2.48 -1.48 11.96
CA GLY A 139 3.51 -1.15 10.98
C GLY A 139 4.66 -2.15 10.98
N ASP A 140 5.87 -1.66 11.17
CA ASP A 140 7.04 -2.50 11.31
C ASP A 140 7.38 -2.73 12.81
N ASN A 141 7.97 -3.89 13.11
CA ASN A 141 8.46 -4.24 14.45
C ASN A 141 7.46 -4.10 15.62
N ALA A 142 6.15 -4.07 15.33
CA ALA A 142 5.14 -4.09 16.38
C ALA A 142 5.14 -5.41 17.15
N ALA A 143 4.62 -5.43 18.34
CA ALA A 143 4.44 -6.66 19.10
C ALA A 143 3.24 -7.48 18.56
N PRO A 144 3.41 -8.73 18.11
CA PRO A 144 4.70 -9.43 18.09
C PRO A 144 5.68 -8.80 17.09
N THR A 145 6.94 -8.74 17.45
CA THR A 145 8.03 -8.07 16.71
C THR A 145 8.27 -8.61 15.29
N LEU A 146 7.61 -9.70 14.94
CA LEU A 146 7.66 -10.31 13.60
C LEU A 146 6.64 -9.71 12.63
N THR A 147 5.74 -8.83 13.09
CA THR A 147 4.77 -8.18 12.22
C THR A 147 5.48 -7.14 11.36
N GLN A 148 5.48 -7.36 10.05
CA GLN A 148 6.12 -6.51 9.07
C GLN A 148 5.09 -6.20 7.98
N ASN A 149 4.56 -4.97 7.98
CA ASN A 149 3.53 -4.52 7.05
C ASN A 149 4.06 -3.42 6.16
N GLY A 150 3.42 -3.24 5.02
CA GLY A 150 3.82 -2.23 4.05
C GLY A 150 3.37 -2.55 2.64
N ILE A 151 3.98 -1.88 1.70
CA ILE A 151 3.73 -2.03 0.27
C ILE A 151 5.02 -2.44 -0.44
N GLN A 152 4.90 -3.37 -1.37
CA GLN A 152 5.99 -3.87 -2.20
C GLN A 152 5.58 -3.83 -3.67
N MET A 153 6.50 -3.50 -4.54
CA MET A 153 6.29 -3.42 -5.97
C MET A 153 7.43 -4.09 -6.73
N ASN A 154 7.08 -4.78 -7.80
CA ASN A 154 8.01 -5.29 -8.80
C ASN A 154 7.62 -4.76 -10.17
N TRP A 155 8.61 -4.29 -10.94
CA TRP A 155 8.43 -3.82 -12.32
C TRP A 155 9.71 -3.98 -13.14
N LEU A 156 9.60 -3.74 -14.42
CA LEU A 156 10.76 -3.72 -15.34
C LEU A 156 11.14 -2.27 -15.66
N MET A 157 12.43 -1.98 -15.70
CA MET A 157 13.03 -0.70 -16.11
C MET A 157 13.93 -0.88 -17.30
#